data_2db90d3ea4c60e6454e27c6eceb54098
#
_entry.id   2db90d3ea4c60e6454e27c6eceb54098
#
_cell.length_a   1.000
_cell.length_b   1.000
_cell.length_c   1.000
_cell.angle_alpha   90.00
_cell.angle_beta   90.00
_cell.angle_gamma   90.00
#
_symmetry.space_group_name_H-M   'P 1'
#
loop_
_entity.id
_entity.type
_entity.pdbx_description
1 polymer ?
#
loop_
_entity_poly.entity_id
_entity_poly.type
_entity_poly.pdbx_seq_one_letter_code
_entity_poly.pdbx_strand_id
1 'polypeptide(L)'
;KKNKYKLDEIITAIDCLIPVIEIVGCRYKSGFKDMGPIKLISDFGVHVALIKGLEIHDWRDINLIKSKISLYQNDNKVVEGDGSQVLGTPLNVLEWTINHLSKYNKTINNGDIISTGTCTGIIPIKSGDNFIADFHELGKIELDILKN
;
A
#
# COMPACT_ATOMS: atom_id res chain seq x y z
N LYS A 1 -10.04 -1.28 26.98
CA LYS A 1 -9.30 -0.98 25.75
C LYS A 1 -8.16 -0.03 26.10
N LYS A 2 -6.96 -0.29 25.55
CA LYS A 2 -5.79 0.54 25.76
C LYS A 2 -5.94 1.85 24.97
N ASN A 3 -5.62 2.99 25.59
CA ASN A 3 -5.80 4.30 24.95
C ASN A 3 -4.70 4.61 23.90
N LYS A 4 -3.56 3.94 23.98
CA LYS A 4 -2.45 4.10 23.05
C LYS A 4 -1.58 2.84 23.02
N TYR A 5 -1.29 2.36 21.82
CA TYR A 5 -0.36 1.25 21.56
C TYR A 5 1.01 1.80 21.18
N LYS A 6 2.07 1.16 21.68
CA LYS A 6 3.45 1.44 21.29
C LYS A 6 3.83 0.64 20.04
N LEU A 7 4.78 1.15 19.28
CA LEU A 7 5.24 0.49 18.06
C LEU A 7 5.66 -0.98 18.28
N ASP A 8 6.40 -1.27 19.35
CA ASP A 8 6.86 -2.63 19.66
C ASP A 8 5.70 -3.61 19.87
N GLU A 9 4.60 -3.14 20.50
CA GLU A 9 3.41 -3.96 20.69
C GLU A 9 2.69 -4.23 19.36
N ILE A 10 2.71 -3.24 18.47
CA ILE A 10 2.14 -3.36 17.13
C ILE A 10 2.96 -4.34 16.30
N ILE A 11 4.29 -4.22 16.31
CA ILE A 11 5.20 -5.10 15.58
C ILE A 11 4.99 -6.57 15.99
N THR A 12 4.78 -6.83 17.28
CA THR A 12 4.49 -8.20 17.77
C THR A 12 3.17 -8.77 17.24
N ALA A 13 2.20 -7.92 16.88
CA ALA A 13 0.90 -8.33 16.37
C ALA A 13 0.87 -8.51 14.84
N ILE A 14 1.94 -8.14 14.13
CA ILE A 14 2.04 -8.32 12.68
C ILE A 14 2.48 -9.75 12.39
N ASP A 15 1.67 -10.48 11.66
CA ASP A 15 1.97 -11.85 11.24
C ASP A 15 2.96 -11.85 10.07
N CYS A 16 2.62 -11.18 8.98
CA CYS A 16 3.43 -11.15 7.77
C CYS A 16 3.45 -9.76 7.12
N LEU A 17 4.45 -9.55 6.27
CA LEU A 17 4.55 -8.47 5.30
C LEU A 17 4.10 -8.99 3.94
N ILE A 18 3.34 -8.20 3.20
CA ILE A 18 2.86 -8.55 1.86
C ILE A 18 3.16 -7.40 0.91
N PRO A 19 4.04 -7.58 -0.09
CA PRO A 19 4.15 -6.61 -1.19
C PRO A 19 2.82 -6.51 -1.93
N VAL A 20 2.41 -5.30 -2.30
CA VAL A 20 1.12 -5.11 -2.96
C VAL A 20 1.19 -4.05 -4.06
N ILE A 21 0.36 -4.22 -5.10
CA ILE A 21 0.01 -3.15 -6.05
C ILE A 21 -1.42 -2.74 -5.76
N GLU A 22 -1.65 -1.46 -5.52
CA GLU A 22 -2.99 -0.92 -5.45
C GLU A 22 -3.41 -0.34 -6.80
N ILE A 23 -4.56 -0.77 -7.29
CA ILE A 23 -5.23 -0.17 -8.44
C ILE A 23 -6.19 0.88 -7.90
N VAL A 24 -6.01 2.12 -8.36
CA VAL A 24 -6.89 3.24 -8.03
C VAL A 24 -7.68 3.70 -9.24
N GLY A 25 -8.90 4.14 -9.01
CA GLY A 25 -9.79 4.61 -10.06
C GLY A 25 -10.89 5.49 -9.50
N CYS A 26 -11.18 6.59 -10.19
CA CYS A 26 -12.19 7.54 -9.77
C CYS A 26 -13.54 7.23 -10.41
N ARG A 27 -14.60 7.14 -9.60
CA ARG A 27 -15.98 6.90 -10.03
C ARG A 27 -16.72 8.17 -10.43
N TYR A 28 -16.13 9.34 -10.21
CA TYR A 28 -16.70 10.61 -10.65
C TYR A 28 -16.35 10.91 -12.10
N LYS A 29 -17.30 11.52 -12.85
CA LYS A 29 -17.10 11.91 -14.26
C LYS A 29 -15.91 12.87 -14.47
N SER A 30 -15.60 13.70 -13.46
CA SER A 30 -14.44 14.61 -13.48
C SER A 30 -13.09 13.90 -13.35
N GLY A 31 -13.09 12.58 -13.11
CA GLY A 31 -11.89 11.84 -12.78
C GLY A 31 -11.26 12.36 -11.49
N PHE A 32 -9.94 12.35 -11.43
CA PHE A 32 -9.18 12.83 -10.26
C PHE A 32 -9.14 14.37 -10.15
N LYS A 33 -9.66 15.09 -11.16
CA LYS A 33 -9.72 16.54 -11.16
C LYS A 33 -10.70 17.02 -10.07
N ASP A 34 -10.29 18.01 -9.31
CA ASP A 34 -11.07 18.61 -8.22
C ASP A 34 -11.55 17.60 -7.15
N MET A 35 -10.73 16.56 -6.89
CA MET A 35 -10.95 15.56 -5.88
C MET A 35 -10.60 16.12 -4.50
N GLY A 36 -11.58 16.74 -3.84
CA GLY A 36 -11.44 17.20 -2.45
C GLY A 36 -11.67 16.04 -1.45
N PRO A 37 -11.40 16.27 -0.15
CA PRO A 37 -11.49 15.22 0.89
C PRO A 37 -12.84 14.50 0.93
N ILE A 38 -13.94 15.24 0.75
CA ILE A 38 -15.30 14.65 0.79
C ILE A 38 -15.49 13.66 -0.36
N LYS A 39 -15.13 14.03 -1.59
CA LYS A 39 -15.21 13.15 -2.75
C LYS A 39 -14.30 11.93 -2.59
N LEU A 40 -13.09 12.14 -2.10
CA LEU A 40 -12.13 11.07 -1.86
C LEU A 40 -12.67 10.03 -0.87
N ILE A 41 -13.22 10.49 0.27
CA ILE A 41 -13.83 9.61 1.27
C ILE A 41 -15.04 8.88 0.70
N SER A 42 -15.93 9.60 -0.03
CA SER A 42 -17.13 9.01 -0.64
C SER A 42 -16.80 7.98 -1.73
N ASP A 43 -15.62 8.06 -2.32
CA ASP A 43 -15.13 7.13 -3.36
C ASP A 43 -14.16 6.09 -2.79
N PHE A 44 -14.28 5.73 -1.52
CA PHE A 44 -13.42 4.74 -0.84
C PHE A 44 -11.91 5.03 -0.97
N GLY A 45 -11.50 6.30 -0.96
CA GLY A 45 -10.11 6.67 -1.20
C GLY A 45 -9.65 6.35 -2.63
N VAL A 46 -10.59 6.29 -3.60
CA VAL A 46 -10.39 5.88 -5.00
C VAL A 46 -9.88 4.44 -5.17
N HIS A 47 -9.97 3.63 -4.13
CA HIS A 47 -9.57 2.22 -4.16
C HIS A 47 -10.45 1.41 -5.13
N VAL A 48 -9.82 0.57 -5.94
CA VAL A 48 -10.46 -0.39 -6.86
C VAL A 48 -10.09 -1.82 -6.51
N ALA A 49 -8.80 -2.11 -6.43
CA ALA A 49 -8.31 -3.46 -6.14
C ALA A 49 -6.93 -3.43 -5.49
N LEU A 50 -6.61 -4.50 -4.78
CA LEU A 50 -5.30 -4.75 -4.20
C LEU A 50 -4.78 -6.10 -4.72
N ILE A 51 -3.68 -6.06 -5.49
CA ILE A 51 -3.00 -7.26 -5.98
C ILE A 51 -1.91 -7.59 -4.96
N LYS A 52 -1.99 -8.78 -4.38
CA LYS A 52 -1.06 -9.25 -3.35
C LYS A 52 0.04 -10.12 -3.95
N GLY A 53 1.27 -9.88 -3.52
CA GLY A 53 2.37 -10.82 -3.66
C GLY A 53 2.35 -11.91 -2.60
N LEU A 54 3.49 -12.56 -2.37
CA LEU A 54 3.63 -13.61 -1.37
C LEU A 54 3.72 -13.02 0.05
N GLU A 55 3.23 -13.78 1.01
CA GLU A 55 3.35 -13.47 2.44
C GLU A 55 4.78 -13.75 2.90
N ILE A 56 5.37 -12.80 3.62
CA ILE A 56 6.74 -12.86 4.14
C ILE A 56 6.66 -12.84 5.66
N HIS A 57 6.84 -13.99 6.30
CA HIS A 57 6.74 -14.13 7.75
C HIS A 57 8.03 -13.70 8.46
N ASP A 58 9.20 -13.91 7.84
CA ASP A 58 10.52 -13.55 8.38
C ASP A 58 10.93 -12.11 8.02
N TRP A 59 9.98 -11.19 8.07
CA TRP A 59 10.17 -9.80 7.65
C TRP A 59 10.89 -8.90 8.67
N ARG A 60 11.00 -9.33 9.93
CA ARG A 60 11.46 -8.47 11.04
C ARG A 60 12.89 -8.00 10.92
N ASP A 61 13.73 -8.77 10.22
CA ASP A 61 15.13 -8.42 9.95
C ASP A 61 15.30 -7.55 8.68
N ILE A 62 14.22 -7.32 7.95
CA ILE A 62 14.22 -6.51 6.73
C ILE A 62 14.19 -5.03 7.08
N ASN A 63 15.11 -4.26 6.47
CA ASN A 63 15.12 -2.81 6.63
C ASN A 63 14.06 -2.16 5.76
N LEU A 64 12.82 -2.09 6.26
CA LEU A 64 11.67 -1.55 5.51
C LEU A 64 11.87 -0.10 5.02
N ILE A 65 12.68 0.71 5.71
CA ILE A 65 12.96 2.09 5.32
C ILE A 65 13.73 2.12 3.99
N LYS A 66 14.69 1.19 3.84
CA LYS A 66 15.59 1.11 2.68
C LYS A 66 15.13 0.11 1.62
N SER A 67 14.05 -0.63 1.88
CA SER A 67 13.52 -1.59 0.90
C SER A 67 13.09 -0.85 -0.36
N LYS A 68 13.75 -1.17 -1.45
CA LYS A 68 13.53 -0.51 -2.75
C LYS A 68 12.36 -1.16 -3.48
N ILE A 69 11.67 -0.33 -4.25
CA ILE A 69 10.63 -0.76 -5.17
C ILE A 69 10.91 -0.13 -6.52
N SER A 70 11.01 -0.95 -7.56
CA SER A 70 11.10 -0.49 -8.95
C SER A 70 9.85 -0.91 -9.71
N LEU A 71 9.18 0.04 -10.34
CA LEU A 71 8.01 -0.25 -11.18
C LEU A 71 8.37 -0.13 -12.65
N TYR A 72 8.04 -1.17 -13.40
CA TYR A 72 8.18 -1.23 -14.84
C TYR A 72 6.82 -1.23 -15.51
N GLN A 73 6.69 -0.52 -16.62
CA GLN A 73 5.54 -0.51 -17.51
C GLN A 73 6.02 -0.83 -18.93
N ASN A 74 5.53 -1.93 -19.52
CA ASN A 74 5.93 -2.39 -20.86
C ASN A 74 7.46 -2.49 -20.98
N ASP A 75 8.11 -3.20 -20.04
CA ASP A 75 9.56 -3.41 -19.91
C ASP A 75 10.40 -2.16 -19.60
N ASN A 76 9.81 -0.98 -19.53
CA ASN A 76 10.53 0.24 -19.18
C ASN A 76 10.37 0.57 -17.70
N LYS A 77 11.49 0.81 -16.99
CA LYS A 77 11.41 1.32 -15.62
C LYS A 77 10.83 2.73 -15.62
N VAL A 78 9.66 2.90 -15.00
CA VAL A 78 8.92 4.16 -14.98
C VAL A 78 9.10 4.94 -13.70
N VAL A 79 9.34 4.24 -12.58
CA VAL A 79 9.59 4.89 -11.29
C VAL A 79 10.32 3.95 -10.34
N GLU A 80 11.03 4.54 -9.39
CA GLU A 80 11.67 3.87 -8.27
C GLU A 80 11.36 4.63 -6.97
N GLY A 81 11.23 3.91 -5.87
CA GLY A 81 11.04 4.47 -4.54
C GLY A 81 11.54 3.52 -3.48
N ASP A 82 11.30 3.88 -2.24
CA ASP A 82 11.63 3.05 -1.07
C ASP A 82 10.63 3.24 0.07
N GLY A 83 10.76 2.44 1.10
CA GLY A 83 9.84 2.48 2.23
C GLY A 83 9.88 3.77 3.07
N SER A 84 10.92 4.61 2.93
CA SER A 84 10.99 5.91 3.61
C SER A 84 9.92 6.88 3.12
N GLN A 85 9.43 6.71 1.90
CA GLN A 85 8.39 7.54 1.29
C GLN A 85 7.04 7.42 2.02
N VAL A 86 6.85 6.34 2.78
CA VAL A 86 5.61 6.08 3.52
C VAL A 86 5.77 6.57 4.96
N LEU A 87 5.58 7.88 5.21
CA LEU A 87 5.72 8.54 6.52
C LEU A 87 7.05 8.20 7.23
N GLY A 88 8.15 8.07 6.47
CA GLY A 88 9.46 7.68 6.96
C GLY A 88 9.64 6.17 7.14
N THR A 89 8.58 5.42 7.40
CA THR A 89 8.51 3.93 7.38
C THR A 89 7.07 3.47 7.36
N PRO A 90 6.74 2.35 6.67
CA PRO A 90 5.41 1.74 6.72
C PRO A 90 4.88 1.49 8.14
N LEU A 91 5.77 1.21 9.08
CA LEU A 91 5.41 0.96 10.49
C LEU A 91 4.82 2.20 11.18
N ASN A 92 5.23 3.41 10.81
CA ASN A 92 4.65 4.65 11.33
C ASN A 92 3.18 4.79 10.93
N VAL A 93 2.83 4.35 9.73
CA VAL A 93 1.43 4.34 9.26
C VAL A 93 0.59 3.39 10.10
N LEU A 94 1.11 2.21 10.41
CA LEU A 94 0.42 1.24 11.27
C LEU A 94 0.22 1.80 12.68
N GLU A 95 1.26 2.37 13.29
CA GLU A 95 1.15 2.97 14.62
C GLU A 95 0.09 4.08 14.64
N TRP A 96 0.12 4.95 13.64
CA TRP A 96 -0.88 6.01 13.51
C TRP A 96 -2.29 5.44 13.33
N THR A 97 -2.46 4.49 12.42
CA THR A 97 -3.76 3.90 12.07
C THR A 97 -4.40 3.21 13.28
N ILE A 98 -3.65 2.36 13.97
CA ILE A 98 -4.15 1.61 15.13
C ILE A 98 -4.54 2.58 16.26
N ASN A 99 -3.70 3.56 16.53
CA ASN A 99 -3.98 4.55 17.58
C ASN A 99 -5.13 5.48 17.19
N HIS A 100 -5.29 5.79 15.89
CA HIS A 100 -6.42 6.57 15.40
C HIS A 100 -7.74 5.79 15.55
N LEU A 101 -7.79 4.55 15.10
CA LEU A 101 -8.97 3.68 15.23
C LEU A 101 -9.38 3.50 16.71
N SER A 102 -8.41 3.34 17.61
CA SER A 102 -8.65 3.19 19.05
C SER A 102 -9.41 4.38 19.65
N LYS A 103 -9.18 5.61 19.17
CA LYS A 103 -9.92 6.81 19.61
C LYS A 103 -11.41 6.72 19.30
N TYR A 104 -11.79 5.99 18.26
CA TYR A 104 -13.18 5.79 17.83
C TYR A 104 -13.75 4.44 18.29
N ASN A 105 -13.10 3.79 19.26
CA ASN A 105 -13.48 2.45 19.73
C ASN A 105 -13.53 1.38 18.62
N LYS A 106 -12.77 1.61 17.55
CA LYS A 106 -12.54 0.61 16.49
C LYS A 106 -11.26 -0.15 16.76
N THR A 107 -11.16 -1.35 16.20
CA THR A 107 -9.99 -2.22 16.34
C THR A 107 -9.65 -2.85 14.99
N ILE A 108 -8.42 -3.29 14.85
CA ILE A 108 -7.97 -4.19 13.80
C ILE A 108 -8.07 -5.61 14.35
N ASN A 109 -8.56 -6.53 13.55
CA ASN A 109 -8.79 -7.91 13.94
C ASN A 109 -7.75 -8.82 13.31
N ASN A 110 -7.64 -10.03 13.81
CA ASN A 110 -6.81 -11.06 13.21
C ASN A 110 -7.26 -11.31 11.75
N GLY A 111 -6.31 -11.33 10.82
CA GLY A 111 -6.55 -11.49 9.38
C GLY A 111 -6.84 -10.20 8.62
N ASP A 112 -6.97 -9.04 9.29
CA ASP A 112 -7.11 -7.76 8.60
C ASP A 112 -5.81 -7.41 7.86
N ILE A 113 -5.95 -6.93 6.62
CA ILE A 113 -4.83 -6.45 5.79
C ILE A 113 -4.86 -4.92 5.80
N ILE A 114 -3.70 -4.31 6.03
CA ILE A 114 -3.56 -2.86 6.06
C ILE A 114 -2.57 -2.44 4.97
N SER A 115 -3.08 -1.70 3.98
CA SER A 115 -2.22 -1.01 3.02
C SER A 115 -1.63 0.23 3.68
N THR A 116 -0.30 0.35 3.65
CA THR A 116 0.41 1.43 4.35
C THR A 116 0.63 2.66 3.48
N GLY A 117 0.36 2.58 2.19
CA GLY A 117 0.51 3.68 1.24
C GLY A 117 1.53 3.38 0.14
N THR A 118 1.68 4.33 -0.79
CA THR A 118 2.56 4.15 -1.94
C THR A 118 3.99 4.57 -1.64
N CYS A 119 4.93 3.76 -2.13
CA CYS A 119 6.37 4.07 -2.15
C CYS A 119 6.82 4.72 -3.47
N THR A 120 5.98 4.71 -4.51
CA THR A 120 6.35 5.09 -5.88
C THR A 120 5.44 6.16 -6.50
N GLY A 121 4.34 6.52 -5.82
CA GLY A 121 3.31 7.38 -6.39
C GLY A 121 2.33 6.62 -7.31
N ILE A 122 1.59 7.37 -8.14
CA ILE A 122 0.55 6.83 -9.01
C ILE A 122 1.00 6.92 -10.47
N ILE A 123 0.94 5.80 -11.19
CA ILE A 123 1.28 5.69 -12.60
C ILE A 123 0.00 5.42 -13.40
N PRO A 124 -0.28 6.18 -14.48
CA PRO A 124 -1.44 5.93 -15.34
C PRO A 124 -1.36 4.57 -16.03
N ILE A 125 -2.46 3.86 -16.07
CA ILE A 125 -2.60 2.56 -16.75
C ILE A 125 -3.46 2.69 -18.01
N LYS A 126 -3.16 1.87 -19.02
CA LYS A 126 -3.93 1.75 -20.26
C LYS A 126 -4.22 0.29 -20.57
N SER A 127 -5.30 0.06 -21.31
CA SER A 127 -5.64 -1.27 -21.81
C SER A 127 -4.48 -1.85 -22.64
N GLY A 128 -4.02 -3.04 -22.29
CA GLY A 128 -2.91 -3.75 -22.89
C GLY A 128 -1.54 -3.45 -22.29
N ASP A 129 -1.45 -2.62 -21.26
CA ASP A 129 -0.18 -2.45 -20.52
C ASP A 129 0.14 -3.69 -19.68
N ASN A 130 1.43 -3.97 -19.56
CA ASN A 130 1.99 -4.90 -18.59
C ASN A 130 2.74 -4.11 -17.51
N PHE A 131 2.62 -4.53 -16.27
CA PHE A 131 3.37 -3.96 -15.15
C PHE A 131 4.13 -5.03 -14.39
N ILE A 132 5.35 -4.69 -13.98
CA ILE A 132 6.15 -5.46 -13.04
C ILE A 132 6.55 -4.54 -11.89
N ALA A 133 6.06 -4.84 -10.68
CA ALA A 133 6.55 -4.21 -9.46
C ALA A 133 7.60 -5.13 -8.83
N ASP A 134 8.85 -4.70 -8.89
CA ASP A 134 10.00 -5.40 -8.32
C ASP A 134 10.30 -4.82 -6.93
N PHE A 135 9.97 -5.58 -5.90
CA PHE A 135 10.24 -5.25 -4.51
C PHE A 135 11.60 -5.83 -4.05
N HIS A 136 12.45 -6.23 -5.00
CA HIS A 136 13.77 -6.81 -4.78
C HIS A 136 13.71 -8.05 -3.87
N GLU A 137 14.28 -7.95 -2.66
CA GLU A 137 14.29 -9.03 -1.67
C GLU A 137 12.90 -9.50 -1.22
N LEU A 138 11.88 -8.65 -1.40
CA LEU A 138 10.50 -8.96 -1.05
C LEU A 138 9.73 -9.62 -2.22
N GLY A 139 10.37 -9.84 -3.37
CA GLY A 139 9.77 -10.50 -4.52
C GLY A 139 9.21 -9.55 -5.57
N LYS A 140 8.45 -10.11 -6.51
CA LYS A 140 7.86 -9.38 -7.64
C LYS A 140 6.38 -9.65 -7.77
N ILE A 141 5.68 -8.68 -8.33
CA ILE A 141 4.28 -8.80 -8.74
C ILE A 141 4.20 -8.41 -10.20
N GLU A 142 3.59 -9.27 -11.02
CA GLU A 142 3.33 -9.01 -12.43
C GLU A 142 1.82 -8.84 -12.65
N LEU A 143 1.45 -7.88 -13.49
CA LEU A 143 0.06 -7.52 -13.75
C LEU A 143 -0.13 -7.14 -15.21
N ASP A 144 -1.04 -7.84 -15.89
CA ASP A 144 -1.50 -7.49 -17.23
C ASP A 144 -2.84 -6.75 -17.19
N ILE A 145 -2.90 -5.61 -17.87
CA ILE A 145 -4.14 -4.87 -18.09
C ILE A 145 -4.78 -5.40 -19.38
N LEU A 146 -5.84 -6.19 -19.24
CA LEU A 146 -6.47 -6.83 -20.38
C LEU A 146 -7.02 -5.81 -21.39
N LYS A 147 -6.96 -6.19 -22.67
CA LYS A 147 -7.67 -5.46 -23.74
C LYS A 147 -9.13 -5.87 -23.70
N ASN A 148 -10.01 -4.88 -23.64
CA ASN A 148 -11.44 -5.09 -23.87
C ASN A 148 -11.71 -5.21 -25.37
#